data_47d93c128edb9e0ac8b43f284ef59fe2
#
_entry.id   47d93c128edb9e0ac8b43f284ef59fe2
#
_cell.length_a   1.000
_cell.length_b   1.000
_cell.length_c   1.000
_cell.angle_alpha   90.00
_cell.angle_beta   90.00
_cell.angle_gamma   90.00
#
_symmetry.space_group_name_H-M   'P 1'
#
loop_
_entity.id
_entity.type
_entity.pdbx_description
1 polymer ?
#
loop_
_entity_poly.entity_id
_entity_poly.type
_entity_poly.pdbx_seq_one_letter_code
_entity_poly.pdbx_strand_id
1 'polypeptide(L)'
;QMLAQVPRQKVRIARDALLPSAVKVLELYSAGPHVLEVEYRDEVGSGLGPTLEFYALVSQALARTDLGMWRAAPHDAPHADARHGLYPRADAERSAKATALFTTLGQLVAKALLDARLIDVPLHPVFWRQLLGQRVATDTAALAHIDPAVARSLAALQALPSAELDALELAYALPGTDALLHAD
;
A
#
# COMPACT_ATOMS: atom_id res chain seq x y z
N GLN A 1 -12.26 -36.20 15.66
CA GLN A 1 -10.98 -35.45 15.59
C GLN A 1 -11.21 -34.11 16.28
N MET A 2 -10.64 -33.92 17.50
CA MET A 2 -10.60 -32.60 18.14
C MET A 2 -9.76 -31.69 17.24
N LEU A 3 -10.40 -30.67 16.64
CA LEU A 3 -9.68 -29.59 15.99
C LEU A 3 -8.77 -28.95 17.05
N ALA A 4 -7.46 -29.10 16.88
CA ALA A 4 -6.51 -28.46 17.77
C ALA A 4 -6.79 -26.94 17.76
N GLN A 5 -7.08 -26.36 18.91
CA GLN A 5 -7.28 -24.92 19.01
C GLN A 5 -5.96 -24.24 18.64
N VAL A 6 -6.00 -23.44 17.59
CA VAL A 6 -4.84 -22.64 17.20
C VAL A 6 -4.48 -21.73 18.36
N PRO A 7 -3.23 -21.76 18.88
CA PRO A 7 -2.84 -20.97 20.02
C PRO A 7 -2.96 -19.46 19.70
N ARG A 8 -3.35 -18.69 20.71
CA ARG A 8 -3.50 -17.23 20.58
C ARG A 8 -2.27 -16.52 21.13
N GLN A 9 -1.81 -15.52 20.43
CA GLN A 9 -0.77 -14.60 20.87
C GLN A 9 -1.39 -13.29 21.30
N LYS A 10 -1.43 -13.04 22.60
CA LYS A 10 -1.87 -11.75 23.13
C LYS A 10 -0.79 -10.71 23.00
N VAL A 11 -1.17 -9.55 22.47
CA VAL A 11 -0.28 -8.40 22.32
C VAL A 11 -0.96 -7.14 22.83
N ARG A 12 -0.21 -6.28 23.53
CA ARG A 12 -0.70 -4.99 24.00
C ARG A 12 -0.07 -3.87 23.22
N ILE A 13 -0.90 -3.02 22.65
CA ILE A 13 -0.49 -1.89 21.81
C ILE A 13 -0.97 -0.57 22.39
N ALA A 14 -0.28 0.50 22.07
CA ALA A 14 -0.69 1.86 22.41
C ALA A 14 -1.50 2.44 21.23
N ARG A 15 -2.69 2.97 21.51
CA ARG A 15 -3.58 3.51 20.47
C ARG A 15 -3.00 4.79 19.85
N ASP A 16 -2.37 5.63 20.64
CA ASP A 16 -1.68 6.86 20.19
C ASP A 16 -0.43 6.59 19.35
N ALA A 17 0.14 5.38 19.46
CA ALA A 17 1.28 4.92 18.67
C ALA A 17 0.93 3.68 17.82
N LEU A 18 -0.25 3.69 17.18
CA LEU A 18 -0.82 2.54 16.48
C LEU A 18 0.13 1.96 15.43
N LEU A 19 0.57 2.77 14.45
CA LEU A 19 1.41 2.28 13.36
C LEU A 19 2.79 1.79 13.82
N PRO A 20 3.54 2.51 14.67
CA PRO A 20 4.77 1.99 15.24
C PRO A 20 4.59 0.71 16.05
N SER A 21 3.46 0.58 16.77
CA SER A 21 3.14 -0.65 17.51
C SER A 21 2.83 -1.81 16.57
N ALA A 22 2.06 -1.54 15.50
CA ALA A 22 1.72 -2.54 14.48
C ALA A 22 2.96 -3.07 13.76
N VAL A 23 3.90 -2.20 13.37
CA VAL A 23 5.18 -2.61 12.75
C VAL A 23 5.86 -3.65 13.63
N LYS A 24 6.06 -3.35 14.91
CA LYS A 24 6.73 -4.29 15.86
C LYS A 24 5.98 -5.60 16.04
N VAL A 25 4.65 -5.53 16.16
CA VAL A 25 3.82 -6.74 16.32
C VAL A 25 3.89 -7.61 15.09
N LEU A 26 3.80 -7.03 13.90
CA LEU A 26 3.84 -7.76 12.64
C LEU A 26 5.24 -8.34 12.36
N GLU A 27 6.31 -7.60 12.64
CA GLU A 27 7.68 -8.14 12.56
C GLU A 27 7.87 -9.39 13.42
N LEU A 28 7.32 -9.40 14.64
CA LEU A 28 7.49 -10.50 15.59
C LEU A 28 6.57 -11.70 15.30
N TYR A 29 5.35 -11.46 14.82
CA TYR A 29 4.30 -12.47 14.82
C TYR A 29 3.67 -12.78 13.47
N SER A 30 4.02 -12.07 12.39
CA SER A 30 3.38 -12.27 11.08
C SER A 30 3.62 -13.67 10.49
N ALA A 31 4.77 -14.27 10.74
CA ALA A 31 5.13 -15.60 10.26
C ALA A 31 4.71 -16.73 11.21
N GLY A 32 4.25 -16.39 12.42
CA GLY A 32 3.92 -17.39 13.44
C GLY A 32 2.55 -18.03 13.24
N PRO A 33 2.36 -19.28 13.70
CA PRO A 33 1.09 -20.00 13.57
C PRO A 33 -0.01 -19.49 14.54
N HIS A 34 0.35 -18.60 15.47
CA HIS A 34 -0.56 -18.12 16.51
C HIS A 34 -1.52 -17.07 15.95
N VAL A 35 -2.79 -17.17 16.26
CA VAL A 35 -3.77 -16.10 15.96
C VAL A 35 -3.53 -14.91 16.89
N LEU A 36 -3.42 -13.70 16.35
CA LEU A 36 -3.27 -12.48 17.16
C LEU A 36 -4.56 -12.19 17.95
N GLU A 37 -4.37 -11.82 19.22
CA GLU A 37 -5.39 -11.25 20.09
C GLU A 37 -4.86 -9.92 20.62
N VAL A 38 -5.44 -8.82 20.14
CA VAL A 38 -4.96 -7.47 20.45
C VAL A 38 -5.73 -6.89 21.63
N GLU A 39 -5.00 -6.27 22.55
CA GLU A 39 -5.51 -5.47 23.64
C GLU A 39 -4.90 -4.06 23.53
N TYR A 40 -5.71 -3.03 23.74
CA TYR A 40 -5.21 -1.66 23.84
C TYR A 40 -4.80 -1.36 25.27
N ARG A 41 -3.68 -0.64 25.44
CA ARG A 41 -3.24 -0.19 26.78
C ARG A 41 -4.27 0.78 27.34
N ASP A 42 -4.47 0.68 28.62
CA ASP A 42 -5.37 1.56 29.40
C ASP A 42 -6.85 1.49 28.98
N GLU A 43 -7.24 0.48 28.20
CA GLU A 43 -8.62 0.22 27.80
C GLU A 43 -9.13 -1.10 28.36
N VAL A 44 -10.41 -1.10 28.76
CA VAL A 44 -11.09 -2.33 29.17
C VAL A 44 -11.66 -3.01 27.94
N GLY A 45 -10.97 -4.02 27.45
CA GLY A 45 -11.42 -4.78 26.29
C GLY A 45 -10.40 -5.81 25.86
N SER A 46 -10.86 -7.01 25.55
CA SER A 46 -10.03 -8.09 25.05
C SER A 46 -10.79 -8.94 24.03
N GLY A 47 -10.08 -9.79 23.30
CA GLY A 47 -10.67 -10.74 22.38
C GLY A 47 -10.88 -10.18 20.97
N LEU A 48 -12.02 -10.53 20.35
CA LEU A 48 -12.22 -10.30 18.92
C LEU A 48 -12.42 -8.83 18.55
N GLY A 49 -13.15 -8.05 19.35
CA GLY A 49 -13.47 -6.64 19.04
C GLY A 49 -12.22 -5.79 18.83
N PRO A 50 -11.36 -5.64 19.85
CA PRO A 50 -10.10 -4.87 19.70
C PRO A 50 -9.18 -5.43 18.62
N THR A 51 -9.20 -6.74 18.38
CA THR A 51 -8.40 -7.36 17.32
C THR A 51 -8.90 -6.97 15.93
N LEU A 52 -10.21 -6.99 15.66
CA LEU A 52 -10.78 -6.54 14.38
C LEU A 52 -10.53 -5.06 14.16
N GLU A 53 -10.69 -4.25 15.21
CA GLU A 53 -10.39 -2.83 15.17
C GLU A 53 -8.92 -2.57 14.81
N PHE A 54 -7.99 -3.33 15.39
CA PHE A 54 -6.56 -3.24 15.05
C PHE A 54 -6.31 -3.41 13.55
N TYR A 55 -6.85 -4.48 12.94
CA TYR A 55 -6.69 -4.71 11.50
C TYR A 55 -7.28 -3.57 10.67
N ALA A 56 -8.45 -3.06 11.03
CA ALA A 56 -9.09 -1.94 10.34
C ALA A 56 -8.28 -0.65 10.46
N LEU A 57 -7.88 -0.28 11.68
CA LEU A 57 -7.14 0.97 11.92
C LEU A 57 -5.73 0.94 11.31
N VAL A 58 -5.02 -0.20 11.33
CA VAL A 58 -3.72 -0.34 10.68
C VAL A 58 -3.85 -0.25 9.16
N SER A 59 -4.89 -0.84 8.58
CA SER A 59 -5.21 -0.69 7.15
C SER A 59 -5.40 0.78 6.76
N GLN A 60 -6.19 1.52 7.52
CA GLN A 60 -6.40 2.95 7.31
C GLN A 60 -5.11 3.77 7.50
N ALA A 61 -4.34 3.44 8.53
CA ALA A 61 -3.07 4.13 8.80
C ALA A 61 -2.07 3.93 7.65
N LEU A 62 -2.01 2.73 7.04
CA LEU A 62 -1.14 2.45 5.91
C LEU A 62 -1.60 3.13 4.60
N ALA A 63 -2.86 3.55 4.49
CA ALA A 63 -3.38 4.29 3.34
C ALA A 63 -3.10 5.81 3.41
N ARG A 64 -2.42 6.32 4.43
CA ARG A 64 -2.12 7.75 4.61
C ARG A 64 -1.15 8.27 3.55
N THR A 65 -1.38 9.50 3.11
CA THR A 65 -0.55 10.16 2.08
C THR A 65 0.83 10.56 2.57
N ASP A 66 0.96 10.96 3.86
CA ASP A 66 2.23 11.39 4.46
C ASP A 66 3.26 10.26 4.63
N LEU A 67 2.86 9.02 4.41
CA LEU A 67 3.76 7.87 4.41
C LEU A 67 4.61 7.77 3.14
N GLY A 68 4.21 8.41 2.05
CA GLY A 68 4.92 8.40 0.78
C GLY A 68 4.89 7.04 0.06
N MET A 69 3.96 6.17 0.41
CA MET A 69 3.82 4.85 -0.21
C MET A 69 3.08 4.87 -1.54
N TRP A 70 2.01 5.63 -1.60
CA TRP A 70 1.02 5.56 -2.66
C TRP A 70 1.13 6.71 -3.65
N ARG A 71 0.65 6.49 -4.86
CA ARG A 71 0.47 7.55 -5.83
C ARG A 71 -0.36 8.67 -5.23
N ALA A 72 -0.06 9.89 -5.68
CA ALA A 72 -0.62 11.10 -5.09
C ALA A 72 -2.16 11.06 -5.06
N ALA A 73 -2.68 11.38 -3.89
CA ALA A 73 -4.06 11.85 -3.74
C ALA A 73 -4.18 13.28 -4.28
N PRO A 74 -5.40 13.78 -4.52
CA PRO A 74 -5.64 15.21 -4.66
C PRO A 74 -4.95 15.97 -3.53
N HIS A 75 -4.41 17.16 -3.82
CA HIS A 75 -3.75 18.01 -2.83
C HIS A 75 -4.52 18.03 -1.51
N ASP A 76 -3.81 17.85 -0.40
CA ASP A 76 -4.30 17.92 0.99
C ASP A 76 -5.23 16.79 1.49
N ALA A 77 -5.45 15.74 0.72
CA ALA A 77 -6.18 14.60 1.26
C ALA A 77 -5.33 13.81 2.28
N PRO A 78 -5.84 13.50 3.48
CA PRO A 78 -5.09 12.77 4.50
C PRO A 78 -4.83 11.30 4.11
N HIS A 79 -5.64 10.73 3.23
CA HIS A 79 -5.52 9.37 2.72
C HIS A 79 -5.38 9.36 1.20
N ALA A 80 -4.68 8.36 0.71
CA ALA A 80 -4.51 8.15 -0.73
C ALA A 80 -5.85 7.89 -1.42
N ASP A 81 -5.96 8.35 -2.67
CA ASP A 81 -7.17 8.17 -3.46
C ASP A 81 -7.34 6.70 -3.88
N ALA A 82 -8.29 6.04 -3.25
CA ALA A 82 -8.59 4.63 -3.50
C ALA A 82 -9.69 4.40 -4.57
N ARG A 83 -10.17 5.44 -5.27
CA ARG A 83 -11.23 5.29 -6.28
C ARG A 83 -10.87 4.30 -7.38
N HIS A 84 -9.59 4.22 -7.73
CA HIS A 84 -9.06 3.26 -8.70
C HIS A 84 -8.24 2.15 -8.04
N GLY A 85 -8.18 2.13 -6.70
CA GLY A 85 -7.31 1.26 -5.92
C GLY A 85 -5.94 1.88 -5.67
N LEU A 86 -5.35 1.52 -4.54
CA LEU A 86 -4.03 1.99 -4.12
C LEU A 86 -2.94 1.37 -5.00
N TYR A 87 -2.09 2.21 -5.58
CA TYR A 87 -0.96 1.80 -6.39
C TYR A 87 0.32 2.50 -5.88
N PRO A 88 1.48 1.83 -5.80
CA PRO A 88 2.71 2.44 -5.31
C PRO A 88 3.11 3.68 -6.10
N ARG A 89 3.74 4.64 -5.43
CA ARG A 89 4.42 5.76 -6.10
C ARG A 89 5.57 5.24 -6.94
N ALA A 90 5.83 5.92 -8.04
CA ALA A 90 6.91 5.53 -8.95
C ALA A 90 8.31 5.58 -8.31
N ASP A 91 8.50 6.46 -7.30
CA ASP A 91 9.75 6.65 -6.57
C ASP A 91 9.74 6.06 -5.14
N ALA A 92 8.71 5.31 -4.77
CA ALA A 92 8.58 4.74 -3.43
C ALA A 92 9.77 3.83 -3.04
N GLU A 93 10.36 3.13 -4.02
CA GLU A 93 11.53 2.26 -3.81
C GLU A 93 12.77 3.02 -3.35
N ARG A 94 12.88 4.33 -3.65
CA ARG A 94 13.99 5.18 -3.22
C ARG A 94 13.88 5.62 -1.77
N SER A 95 12.73 5.39 -1.15
CA SER A 95 12.46 5.70 0.26
C SER A 95 12.59 4.44 1.12
N ALA A 96 13.63 4.36 1.95
CA ALA A 96 13.78 3.28 2.92
C ALA A 96 12.56 3.16 3.86
N LYS A 97 11.96 4.31 4.23
CA LYS A 97 10.73 4.34 5.04
C LYS A 97 9.55 3.69 4.30
N ALA A 98 9.32 4.07 3.03
CA ALA A 98 8.23 3.51 2.25
C ALA A 98 8.44 2.00 2.03
N THR A 99 9.66 1.57 1.70
CA THR A 99 10.02 0.16 1.53
C THR A 99 9.74 -0.67 2.79
N ALA A 100 10.12 -0.16 3.97
CA ALA A 100 9.84 -0.82 5.24
C ALA A 100 8.32 -0.93 5.50
N LEU A 101 7.55 0.10 5.15
CA LEU A 101 6.09 0.07 5.29
C LEU A 101 5.41 -0.88 4.30
N PHE A 102 5.94 -1.05 3.08
CA PHE A 102 5.47 -2.09 2.16
C PHE A 102 5.74 -3.50 2.71
N THR A 103 6.87 -3.71 3.39
CA THR A 103 7.13 -4.96 4.11
C THR A 103 6.07 -5.18 5.20
N THR A 104 5.78 -4.16 6.00
CA THR A 104 4.73 -4.20 7.02
C THR A 104 3.35 -4.49 6.41
N LEU A 105 3.02 -3.89 5.27
CA LEU A 105 1.79 -4.17 4.53
C LEU A 105 1.71 -5.64 4.12
N GLY A 106 2.78 -6.20 3.56
CA GLY A 106 2.85 -7.62 3.19
C GLY A 106 2.64 -8.53 4.41
N GLN A 107 3.27 -8.19 5.53
CA GLN A 107 3.09 -8.90 6.82
C GLN A 107 1.65 -8.81 7.34
N LEU A 108 1.01 -7.63 7.22
CA LEU A 108 -0.40 -7.45 7.59
C LEU A 108 -1.32 -8.33 6.74
N VAL A 109 -1.12 -8.34 5.41
CA VAL A 109 -1.90 -9.18 4.48
C VAL A 109 -1.74 -10.65 4.82
N ALA A 110 -0.50 -11.12 4.98
CA ALA A 110 -0.21 -12.51 5.31
C ALA A 110 -0.85 -12.91 6.65
N LYS A 111 -0.72 -12.05 7.66
CA LYS A 111 -1.27 -12.31 8.99
C LYS A 111 -2.78 -12.29 9.00
N ALA A 112 -3.41 -11.38 8.26
CA ALA A 112 -4.86 -11.33 8.10
C ALA A 112 -5.40 -12.62 7.46
N LEU A 113 -4.71 -13.14 6.44
CA LEU A 113 -5.07 -14.42 5.81
C LEU A 113 -4.95 -15.59 6.79
N LEU A 114 -3.85 -15.68 7.55
CA LEU A 114 -3.63 -16.72 8.54
C LEU A 114 -4.65 -16.67 9.67
N ASP A 115 -5.00 -15.48 10.13
CA ASP A 115 -5.92 -15.26 11.24
C ASP A 115 -7.40 -15.23 10.80
N ALA A 116 -7.68 -15.39 9.51
CA ALA A 116 -9.00 -15.24 8.90
C ALA A 116 -9.65 -13.89 9.26
N ARG A 117 -8.91 -12.78 9.08
CA ARG A 117 -9.37 -11.42 9.32
C ARG A 117 -9.51 -10.65 8.02
N LEU A 118 -10.49 -9.76 7.98
CA LEU A 118 -10.66 -8.82 6.88
C LEU A 118 -9.77 -7.59 7.13
N ILE A 119 -9.20 -7.08 6.05
CA ILE A 119 -8.45 -5.83 6.01
C ILE A 119 -9.05 -4.91 4.96
N ASP A 120 -9.03 -3.61 5.22
CA ASP A 120 -9.52 -2.60 4.29
C ASP A 120 -8.32 -1.88 3.64
N VAL A 121 -7.64 -2.60 2.75
CA VAL A 121 -6.55 -2.05 1.92
C VAL A 121 -6.93 -2.30 0.46
N PRO A 122 -7.59 -1.35 -0.18
CA PRO A 122 -8.11 -1.50 -1.54
C PRO A 122 -6.97 -1.35 -2.56
N LEU A 123 -6.09 -2.35 -2.65
CA LEU A 123 -4.99 -2.36 -3.61
C LEU A 123 -5.52 -2.50 -5.04
N HIS A 124 -4.90 -1.76 -5.96
CA HIS A 124 -5.26 -1.81 -7.37
C HIS A 124 -5.07 -3.23 -7.95
N PRO A 125 -6.00 -3.74 -8.80
CA PRO A 125 -5.89 -5.09 -9.37
C PRO A 125 -4.59 -5.35 -10.12
N VAL A 126 -4.03 -4.35 -10.80
CA VAL A 126 -2.72 -4.46 -11.47
C VAL A 126 -1.61 -4.71 -10.45
N PHE A 127 -1.64 -4.05 -9.29
CA PHE A 127 -0.65 -4.27 -8.23
C PHE A 127 -0.75 -5.70 -7.67
N TRP A 128 -1.96 -6.22 -7.44
CA TRP A 128 -2.16 -7.62 -7.07
C TRP A 128 -1.58 -8.59 -8.09
N ARG A 129 -1.82 -8.35 -9.39
CA ARG A 129 -1.25 -9.20 -10.46
C ARG A 129 0.28 -9.20 -10.43
N GLN A 130 0.90 -8.03 -10.24
CA GLN A 130 2.36 -7.93 -10.12
C GLN A 130 2.89 -8.68 -8.90
N LEU A 131 2.26 -8.55 -7.73
CA LEU A 131 2.63 -9.31 -6.52
C LEU A 131 2.53 -10.83 -6.72
N LEU A 132 1.59 -11.27 -7.54
CA LEU A 132 1.41 -12.69 -7.89
C LEU A 132 2.32 -13.15 -9.03
N GLY A 133 3.25 -12.33 -9.50
CA GLY A 133 4.15 -12.66 -10.60
C GLY A 133 3.47 -12.78 -11.97
N GLN A 134 2.25 -12.28 -12.11
CA GLN A 134 1.52 -12.32 -13.37
C GLN A 134 2.01 -11.22 -14.31
N ARG A 135 2.02 -11.51 -15.60
CA ARG A 135 2.35 -10.50 -16.63
C ARG A 135 1.29 -9.42 -16.64
N VAL A 136 1.73 -8.18 -16.62
CA VAL A 136 0.89 -6.98 -16.76
C VAL A 136 1.33 -6.27 -18.03
N ALA A 137 0.35 -5.81 -18.82
CA ALA A 137 0.64 -4.97 -19.98
C ALA A 137 1.29 -3.65 -19.52
N THR A 138 2.25 -3.16 -20.32
CA THR A 138 3.03 -1.94 -20.04
C THR A 138 2.75 -0.86 -21.10
N ASP A 139 1.52 -0.82 -21.60
CA ASP A 139 1.05 0.15 -22.57
C ASP A 139 0.21 1.28 -21.93
N THR A 140 -0.12 2.29 -22.72
CA THR A 140 -0.94 3.42 -22.27
C THR A 140 -2.37 3.00 -21.91
N ALA A 141 -2.88 1.91 -22.48
CA ALA A 141 -4.20 1.38 -22.11
C ALA A 141 -4.19 0.77 -20.71
N ALA A 142 -3.16 0.01 -20.37
CA ALA A 142 -2.98 -0.50 -19.00
C ALA A 142 -2.75 0.64 -18.00
N LEU A 143 -1.97 1.66 -18.37
CA LEU A 143 -1.75 2.84 -17.55
C LEU A 143 -3.05 3.60 -17.28
N ALA A 144 -3.99 3.64 -18.22
CA ALA A 144 -5.27 4.32 -18.05
C ALA A 144 -6.12 3.75 -16.89
N HIS A 145 -5.92 2.51 -16.52
CA HIS A 145 -6.57 1.91 -15.35
C HIS A 145 -5.95 2.39 -14.03
N ILE A 146 -4.64 2.68 -14.03
CA ILE A 146 -3.89 3.11 -12.84
C ILE A 146 -3.94 4.64 -12.72
N ASP A 147 -3.68 5.35 -13.83
CA ASP A 147 -3.61 6.80 -13.94
C ASP A 147 -4.23 7.31 -15.23
N PRO A 148 -5.54 7.53 -15.25
CA PRO A 148 -6.21 8.04 -16.43
C PRO A 148 -5.70 9.42 -16.87
N ALA A 149 -5.18 10.25 -15.97
CA ALA A 149 -4.68 11.58 -16.31
C ALA A 149 -3.34 11.48 -17.06
N VAL A 150 -2.39 10.74 -16.51
CA VAL A 150 -1.09 10.50 -17.17
C VAL A 150 -1.28 9.75 -18.49
N ALA A 151 -2.16 8.75 -18.55
CA ALA A 151 -2.44 8.03 -19.79
C ALA A 151 -2.97 8.94 -20.88
N ARG A 152 -3.90 9.87 -20.56
CA ARG A 152 -4.39 10.87 -21.53
C ARG A 152 -3.28 11.81 -21.99
N SER A 153 -2.44 12.29 -21.08
CA SER A 153 -1.32 13.16 -21.41
C SER A 153 -0.34 12.47 -22.37
N LEU A 154 0.01 11.21 -22.08
CA LEU A 154 0.89 10.43 -22.97
C LEU A 154 0.27 10.17 -24.33
N ALA A 155 -1.02 9.85 -24.39
CA ALA A 155 -1.73 9.66 -25.65
C ALA A 155 -1.77 10.95 -26.47
N ALA A 156 -1.95 12.11 -25.84
CA ALA A 156 -1.89 13.40 -26.50
C ALA A 156 -0.49 13.69 -27.06
N LEU A 157 0.58 13.42 -26.29
CA LEU A 157 1.96 13.56 -26.76
C LEU A 157 2.26 12.64 -27.95
N GLN A 158 1.81 11.39 -27.90
CA GLN A 158 1.99 10.43 -29.01
C GLN A 158 1.31 10.87 -30.34
N ALA A 159 0.29 11.72 -30.26
CA ALA A 159 -0.43 12.22 -31.39
C ALA A 159 0.19 13.49 -32.03
N LEU A 160 1.19 14.10 -31.33
CA LEU A 160 1.86 15.30 -31.83
C LEU A 160 2.85 14.97 -32.97
N PRO A 161 2.98 15.86 -33.99
CA PRO A 161 4.09 15.81 -34.91
C PRO A 161 5.44 15.96 -34.21
N SER A 162 6.51 15.34 -34.73
CA SER A 162 7.84 15.38 -34.13
C SER A 162 8.34 16.80 -33.85
N ALA A 163 8.12 17.74 -34.78
CA ALA A 163 8.55 19.12 -34.60
C ALA A 163 7.86 19.85 -33.44
N GLU A 164 6.60 19.52 -33.13
CA GLU A 164 5.87 20.07 -32.01
C GLU A 164 6.32 19.41 -30.71
N LEU A 165 6.60 18.10 -30.78
CA LEU A 165 7.12 17.34 -29.64
C LEU A 165 8.51 17.87 -29.20
N ASP A 166 9.40 18.11 -30.15
CA ASP A 166 10.73 18.68 -29.94
C ASP A 166 10.66 20.08 -29.31
N ALA A 167 9.69 20.89 -29.73
CA ALA A 167 9.47 22.25 -29.22
C ALA A 167 8.98 22.27 -27.76
N LEU A 168 8.47 21.16 -27.24
CA LEU A 168 8.06 21.06 -25.84
C LEU A 168 9.22 20.89 -24.87
N GLU A 169 10.42 20.57 -25.35
CA GLU A 169 11.64 20.36 -24.54
C GLU A 169 11.40 19.46 -23.32
N LEU A 170 10.67 18.37 -23.53
CA LEU A 170 10.26 17.47 -22.45
C LEU A 170 11.46 16.69 -21.89
N ALA A 171 11.60 16.71 -20.57
CA ALA A 171 12.54 15.82 -19.88
C ALA A 171 11.96 14.40 -19.73
N TYR A 172 12.80 13.37 -19.87
CA TYR A 172 12.45 11.99 -19.55
C TYR A 172 12.42 11.81 -18.04
N ALA A 173 11.37 12.28 -17.39
CA ALA A 173 11.17 12.14 -15.95
C ALA A 173 9.92 11.31 -15.64
N LEU A 174 9.93 10.64 -14.49
CA LEU A 174 8.74 9.97 -13.98
C LEU A 174 7.68 11.00 -13.61
N PRO A 175 6.44 10.87 -14.09
CA PRO A 175 5.37 11.81 -13.79
C PRO A 175 5.18 12.02 -12.29
N GLY A 176 5.17 13.30 -11.86
CA GLY A 176 5.01 13.68 -10.45
C GLY A 176 6.27 13.51 -9.58
N THR A 177 7.44 13.33 -10.20
CA THR A 177 8.74 13.25 -9.51
C THR A 177 9.81 13.98 -10.32
N ASP A 178 10.96 14.31 -9.68
CA ASP A 178 12.15 14.82 -10.35
C ASP A 178 13.09 13.69 -10.82
N ALA A 179 12.61 12.44 -10.78
CA ALA A 179 13.41 11.28 -11.11
C ALA A 179 13.49 11.09 -12.63
N LEU A 180 14.68 11.21 -13.18
CA LEU A 180 14.94 10.93 -14.60
C LEU A 180 14.85 9.43 -14.88
N LEU A 181 14.24 9.09 -16.04
CA LEU A 181 14.11 7.70 -16.50
C LEU A 181 15.41 7.16 -17.11
N HIS A 182 16.27 8.05 -17.61
CA HIS A 182 17.64 7.76 -18.00
C HIS A 182 18.57 8.70 -17.23
N ALA A 183 19.46 8.14 -16.43
CA ALA A 183 20.70 8.79 -16.06
C ALA A 183 21.73 8.29 -17.07
N ASP A 184 22.19 9.16 -17.95
CA ASP A 184 23.36 8.91 -18.80
C ASP A 184 24.61 8.75 -17.94
#